data_224b8787aa4dc2695d141e25b56be06d
#
_entry.id   224b8787aa4dc2695d141e25b56be06d
#
_cell.length_a   1.000
_cell.length_b   1.000
_cell.length_c   1.000
_cell.angle_alpha   90.00
_cell.angle_beta   90.00
_cell.angle_gamma   90.00
#
_symmetry.space_group_name_H-M   'P 1'
#
loop_
_entity.id
_entity.type
_entity.pdbx_description
1 polymer ?
#
loop_
_entity_poly.entity_id
_entity_poly.type
_entity_poly.pdbx_seq_one_letter_code
_entity_poly.pdbx_strand_id
1 'polypeptide(L)'
;KWELHRTLMRDVVAFDPTLLNYSGRWWLFANIVENPGASYNDELFLFWAGEPTSCDWQPHDCNPIVSDVRRARSAGRIFSQDGKLYRPAQDCSGEYGQALAIQEIQTLTETQYAEREAAEIKPTWSPKIKCVHTLSQAGDLTAIDIRLDRRKVL
;
A
#
# COMPACT_ATOMS: atom_id res chain seq x y z
N LYS A 1 -20.21 19.20 2.27
CA LYS A 1 -19.02 19.92 1.78
C LYS A 1 -17.80 19.33 2.45
N TRP A 2 -16.76 18.96 1.70
CA TRP A 2 -15.47 18.51 2.26
C TRP A 2 -14.69 19.74 2.70
N GLU A 3 -14.05 19.64 3.86
CA GLU A 3 -13.16 20.66 4.42
C GLU A 3 -11.86 20.02 4.84
N LEU A 4 -10.73 20.70 4.57
CA LEU A 4 -9.43 20.24 5.03
C LEU A 4 -9.39 20.33 6.57
N HIS A 5 -9.28 19.19 7.22
CA HIS A 5 -9.18 19.14 8.67
C HIS A 5 -7.74 19.37 9.14
N ARG A 6 -6.78 18.66 8.55
CA ARG A 6 -5.37 18.73 8.94
C ARG A 6 -4.43 18.22 7.84
N THR A 7 -3.25 18.80 7.77
CA THR A 7 -2.12 18.29 6.98
C THR A 7 -1.26 17.43 7.89
N LEU A 8 -1.11 16.14 7.57
CA LEU A 8 -0.36 15.19 8.40
C LEU A 8 1.15 15.34 8.22
N MET A 9 1.62 15.58 6.99
CA MET A 9 3.03 15.76 6.64
C MET A 9 3.14 16.90 5.63
N ARG A 10 4.23 17.65 5.70
CA ARG A 10 4.52 18.78 4.79
C ARG A 10 5.75 18.47 3.96
N ASP A 11 5.82 19.10 2.79
CA ASP A 11 6.99 19.05 1.89
C ASP A 11 7.42 17.65 1.49
N VAL A 12 6.43 16.74 1.35
CA VAL A 12 6.61 15.35 0.89
C VAL A 12 5.79 15.08 -0.36
N VAL A 13 6.35 14.31 -1.27
CA VAL A 13 5.62 13.76 -2.42
C VAL A 13 5.30 12.31 -2.10
N ALA A 14 4.07 12.07 -1.64
CA ALA A 14 3.61 10.78 -1.17
C ALA A 14 2.47 10.23 -2.02
N PHE A 15 2.46 8.91 -2.21
CA PHE A 15 1.44 8.17 -2.94
C PHE A 15 0.84 7.07 -2.07
N ASP A 16 -0.45 6.81 -2.26
CA ASP A 16 -1.24 5.73 -1.65
C ASP A 16 -1.06 5.60 -0.12
N PRO A 17 -1.19 6.70 0.63
CA PRO A 17 -1.04 6.66 2.08
C PRO A 17 -2.10 5.72 2.69
N THR A 18 -1.64 4.76 3.48
CA THR A 18 -2.49 3.75 4.11
C THR A 18 -2.32 3.79 5.61
N LEU A 19 -3.41 4.02 6.32
CA LEU A 19 -3.43 4.05 7.79
C LEU A 19 -3.80 2.69 8.36
N LEU A 20 -3.13 2.32 9.45
CA LEU A 20 -3.41 1.14 10.26
C LEU A 20 -3.38 1.51 11.74
N ASN A 21 -4.44 1.15 12.48
CA ASN A 21 -4.39 1.14 13.94
C ASN A 21 -4.01 -0.27 14.40
N TYR A 22 -2.87 -0.39 15.06
CA TYR A 22 -2.38 -1.68 15.54
C TYR A 22 -1.51 -1.52 16.77
N SER A 23 -1.74 -2.36 17.77
CA SER A 23 -0.96 -2.41 19.02
C SER A 23 -0.88 -1.07 19.76
N GLY A 24 -2.00 -0.32 19.79
CA GLY A 24 -2.09 0.97 20.49
C GLY A 24 -1.43 2.15 19.78
N ARG A 25 -1.04 1.99 18.52
CA ARG A 25 -0.44 3.02 17.68
C ARG A 25 -1.14 3.17 16.35
N TRP A 26 -0.98 4.33 15.74
CA TRP A 26 -1.31 4.57 14.36
C TRP A 26 -0.06 4.47 13.50
N TRP A 27 -0.17 3.72 12.42
CA TRP A 27 0.87 3.48 11.44
C TRP A 27 0.44 4.08 10.12
N LEU A 28 1.34 4.78 9.45
CA LEU A 28 1.14 5.37 8.12
C LEU A 28 2.16 4.78 7.16
N PHE A 29 1.69 3.95 6.25
CA PHE A 29 2.47 3.43 5.13
C PHE A 29 2.30 4.38 3.95
N ALA A 30 3.37 4.78 3.29
CA ALA A 30 3.31 5.64 2.12
C ALA A 30 4.50 5.39 1.18
N ASN A 31 4.25 5.45 -0.13
CA ASN A 31 5.33 5.51 -1.09
C ASN A 31 5.81 6.95 -1.21
N ILE A 32 7.05 7.21 -0.86
CA ILE A 32 7.64 8.56 -0.82
C ILE A 32 8.65 8.69 -1.96
N VAL A 33 8.56 9.79 -2.70
CA VAL A 33 9.57 10.18 -3.69
C VAL A 33 10.57 11.11 -3.00
N GLU A 34 11.73 10.59 -2.64
CA GLU A 34 12.75 11.36 -1.92
C GLU A 34 13.51 12.34 -2.83
N ASN A 35 13.67 12.00 -4.11
CA ASN A 35 14.44 12.78 -5.06
C ASN A 35 13.65 13.03 -6.35
N PRO A 36 13.80 14.21 -7.00
CA PRO A 36 13.18 14.45 -8.28
C PRO A 36 13.57 13.40 -9.33
N GLY A 37 12.57 12.76 -9.94
CA GLY A 37 12.76 11.71 -10.94
C GLY A 37 12.92 10.29 -10.39
N ALA A 38 12.93 10.10 -9.07
CA ALA A 38 12.84 8.77 -8.46
C ALA A 38 11.46 8.14 -8.72
N SER A 39 11.41 6.82 -8.71
CA SER A 39 10.17 6.08 -8.85
C SER A 39 9.26 6.28 -7.64
N TYR A 40 7.97 6.20 -7.85
CA TYR A 40 6.95 6.16 -6.79
C TYR A 40 6.39 4.74 -6.56
N ASN A 41 7.02 3.72 -7.16
CA ASN A 41 6.54 2.35 -7.11
C ASN A 41 7.45 1.39 -6.34
N ASP A 42 8.69 1.77 -6.06
CA ASP A 42 9.75 0.84 -5.64
C ASP A 42 10.17 0.98 -4.18
N GLU A 43 9.74 2.03 -3.48
CA GLU A 43 10.05 2.24 -2.08
C GLU A 43 8.82 2.53 -1.23
N LEU A 44 8.71 1.83 -0.09
CA LEU A 44 7.66 2.00 0.89
C LEU A 44 8.28 2.50 2.19
N PHE A 45 7.72 3.59 2.70
CA PHE A 45 8.08 4.19 3.97
C PHE A 45 6.99 3.97 5.00
N LEU A 46 7.40 3.89 6.26
CA LEU A 46 6.54 3.69 7.41
C LEU A 46 6.77 4.80 8.43
N PHE A 47 5.67 5.28 9.00
CA PHE A 47 5.68 6.28 10.07
C PHE A 47 4.70 5.83 11.15
N TRP A 48 4.89 6.31 12.37
CA TRP A 48 3.98 6.02 13.47
C TRP A 48 3.67 7.26 14.30
N ALA A 49 2.49 7.27 14.94
CA ALA A 49 2.03 8.32 15.82
C ALA A 49 1.05 7.77 16.87
N GLY A 50 0.79 8.55 17.91
CA GLY A 50 -0.22 8.21 18.93
C GLY A 50 -1.66 8.35 18.44
N GLU A 51 -1.90 9.21 17.43
CA GLU A 51 -3.24 9.46 16.87
C GLU A 51 -3.17 9.70 15.35
N PRO A 52 -4.26 9.41 14.60
CA PRO A 52 -4.24 9.47 13.13
C PRO A 52 -4.18 10.90 12.57
N THR A 53 -4.51 11.90 13.38
CA THR A 53 -4.49 13.31 13.01
C THR A 53 -3.26 14.04 13.52
N SER A 54 -2.24 13.32 14.01
CA SER A 54 -0.96 13.90 14.43
C SER A 54 -0.29 14.65 13.28
N CYS A 55 0.40 15.74 13.61
CA CYS A 55 1.33 16.41 12.71
C CYS A 55 2.78 16.00 13.01
N ASP A 56 2.99 15.14 14.00
CA ASP A 56 4.30 14.68 14.48
C ASP A 56 4.40 13.15 14.26
N TRP A 57 4.41 12.75 12.98
CA TRP A 57 4.63 11.38 12.56
C TRP A 57 6.12 11.06 12.65
N GLN A 58 6.46 10.06 13.48
CA GLN A 58 7.83 9.61 13.66
C GLN A 58 8.20 8.65 12.53
N PRO A 59 9.32 8.85 11.84
CA PRO A 59 9.79 7.91 10.82
C PRO A 59 10.24 6.59 11.48
N HIS A 60 9.98 5.49 10.81
CA HIS A 60 10.45 4.17 11.25
C HIS A 60 11.97 4.06 11.01
N ASP A 61 12.69 3.44 11.95
CA ASP A 61 14.16 3.33 11.91
C ASP A 61 14.71 2.60 10.68
N CYS A 62 13.92 1.68 10.10
CA CYS A 62 14.30 0.89 8.92
C CYS A 62 13.82 1.49 7.58
N ASN A 63 13.39 2.76 7.53
CA ASN A 63 12.93 3.34 6.26
C ASN A 63 14.03 3.44 5.21
N PRO A 64 13.72 3.10 3.92
CA PRO A 64 12.49 2.50 3.44
C PRO A 64 12.31 1.06 3.93
N ILE A 65 11.11 0.70 4.42
CA ILE A 65 10.84 -0.64 4.95
C ILE A 65 10.74 -1.72 3.86
N VAL A 66 10.48 -1.32 2.62
CA VAL A 66 10.51 -2.16 1.42
C VAL A 66 11.13 -1.36 0.28
N SER A 67 12.13 -1.94 -0.40
CA SER A 67 12.74 -1.42 -1.62
C SER A 67 12.68 -2.51 -2.70
N ASP A 68 11.50 -2.68 -3.31
CA ASP A 68 11.23 -3.70 -4.34
C ASP A 68 9.97 -3.33 -5.12
N VAL A 69 10.11 -3.02 -6.40
CA VAL A 69 9.02 -2.61 -7.30
C VAL A 69 7.88 -3.64 -7.41
N ARG A 70 8.13 -4.90 -7.03
CA ARG A 70 7.13 -5.97 -7.06
C ARG A 70 6.17 -5.94 -5.87
N ARG A 71 6.48 -5.16 -4.81
CA ARG A 71 5.70 -5.19 -3.56
C ARG A 71 5.78 -3.92 -2.72
N ALA A 72 6.50 -2.89 -3.12
CA ALA A 72 6.57 -1.65 -2.33
C ALA A 72 5.29 -0.83 -2.46
N ARG A 73 4.70 -0.72 -3.66
CA ARG A 73 3.55 0.14 -3.89
C ARG A 73 2.31 -0.37 -3.15
N SER A 74 1.70 0.46 -2.30
CA SER A 74 0.47 0.11 -1.59
C SER A 74 -0.70 -0.13 -2.54
N ALA A 75 -1.53 -1.15 -2.23
CA ALA A 75 -2.64 -1.59 -3.07
C ALA A 75 -3.98 -1.65 -2.32
N GLY A 76 -4.12 -0.87 -1.27
CA GLY A 76 -5.37 -0.80 -0.51
C GLY A 76 -5.16 -1.00 0.99
N ARG A 77 -6.29 -1.14 1.70
CA ARG A 77 -6.29 -1.22 3.16
C ARG A 77 -5.63 -2.50 3.66
N ILE A 78 -4.77 -2.37 4.67
CA ILE A 78 -4.26 -3.51 5.45
C ILE A 78 -5.45 -4.13 6.22
N PHE A 79 -5.56 -5.45 6.16
CA PHE A 79 -6.65 -6.20 6.80
C PHE A 79 -6.12 -7.30 7.71
N SER A 80 -6.97 -7.76 8.63
CA SER A 80 -6.65 -8.87 9.53
C SER A 80 -7.48 -10.09 9.14
N GLN A 81 -6.81 -11.25 9.08
CA GLN A 81 -7.46 -12.55 8.91
C GLN A 81 -6.73 -13.57 9.77
N ASP A 82 -7.48 -14.38 10.53
CA ASP A 82 -6.95 -15.43 11.42
C ASP A 82 -5.85 -14.92 12.38
N GLY A 83 -6.02 -13.70 12.89
CA GLY A 83 -5.09 -13.06 13.81
C GLY A 83 -3.80 -12.54 13.17
N LYS A 84 -3.67 -12.58 11.85
CA LYS A 84 -2.54 -12.08 11.08
C LYS A 84 -2.91 -10.82 10.32
N LEU A 85 -1.93 -9.95 10.07
CA LEU A 85 -2.08 -8.76 9.26
C LEU A 85 -1.59 -9.00 7.83
N TYR A 86 -2.37 -8.53 6.86
CA TYR A 86 -2.06 -8.63 5.45
C TYR A 86 -2.08 -7.26 4.79
N ARG A 87 -0.99 -6.94 4.10
CA ARG A 87 -0.82 -5.72 3.31
C ARG A 87 -0.93 -6.04 1.83
N PRO A 88 -1.95 -5.55 1.11
CA PRO A 88 -1.96 -5.59 -0.33
C PRO A 88 -0.89 -4.66 -0.91
N ALA A 89 -0.16 -5.16 -1.89
CA ALA A 89 0.84 -4.42 -2.64
C ALA A 89 0.64 -4.63 -4.15
N GLN A 90 1.08 -3.66 -4.95
CA GLN A 90 1.09 -3.77 -6.40
C GLN A 90 2.41 -4.35 -6.88
N ASP A 91 2.37 -5.30 -7.79
CA ASP A 91 3.51 -5.62 -8.62
C ASP A 91 3.54 -4.63 -9.81
N CYS A 92 4.55 -3.78 -9.83
CA CYS A 92 4.78 -2.78 -10.87
C CYS A 92 6.06 -3.09 -11.69
N SER A 93 6.57 -4.33 -11.65
CA SER A 93 7.85 -4.70 -12.28
C SER A 93 7.80 -4.75 -13.81
N GLY A 94 6.65 -5.02 -14.40
CA GLY A 94 6.46 -4.96 -15.86
C GLY A 94 5.68 -3.73 -16.29
N GLU A 95 4.44 -3.63 -15.82
CA GLU A 95 3.61 -2.44 -15.99
C GLU A 95 2.90 -2.10 -14.67
N TYR A 96 2.44 -0.88 -14.53
CA TYR A 96 1.76 -0.41 -13.31
C TYR A 96 0.57 -1.30 -12.95
N GLY A 97 0.64 -1.93 -11.77
CA GLY A 97 -0.43 -2.78 -11.26
C GLY A 97 -0.69 -4.04 -12.06
N GLN A 98 0.35 -4.66 -12.62
CA GLN A 98 0.18 -5.91 -13.39
C GLN A 98 -0.37 -7.08 -12.56
N ALA A 99 -0.12 -7.08 -11.25
CA ALA A 99 -0.61 -8.07 -10.28
C ALA A 99 -0.70 -7.45 -8.89
N LEU A 100 -1.38 -8.16 -7.97
CA LEU A 100 -1.35 -7.86 -6.55
C LEU A 100 -0.52 -8.91 -5.83
N ALA A 101 0.39 -8.46 -4.97
CA ALA A 101 1.11 -9.26 -4.00
C ALA A 101 0.49 -9.03 -2.61
N ILE A 102 0.10 -10.09 -1.93
CA ILE A 102 -0.44 -10.03 -0.57
C ILE A 102 0.69 -10.37 0.40
N GLN A 103 1.11 -9.39 1.18
CA GLN A 103 2.20 -9.52 2.13
C GLN A 103 1.65 -9.78 3.55
N GLU A 104 2.06 -10.88 4.20
CA GLU A 104 1.83 -11.12 5.62
C GLU A 104 2.83 -10.30 6.42
N ILE A 105 2.37 -9.35 7.23
CA ILE A 105 3.21 -8.59 8.16
C ILE A 105 3.53 -9.51 9.34
N GLN A 106 4.80 -9.85 9.51
CA GLN A 106 5.29 -10.74 10.56
C GLN A 106 5.77 -9.98 11.79
N THR A 107 6.33 -8.80 11.57
CA THR A 107 6.83 -7.92 12.63
C THR A 107 6.46 -6.48 12.29
N LEU A 108 5.89 -5.79 13.26
CA LEU A 108 5.56 -4.37 13.16
C LEU A 108 5.77 -3.74 14.54
N THR A 109 6.92 -3.12 14.71
CA THR A 109 7.30 -2.34 15.90
C THR A 109 7.88 -0.99 15.44
N GLU A 110 8.26 -0.13 16.34
CA GLU A 110 8.85 1.18 16.01
C GLU A 110 10.24 1.07 15.35
N THR A 111 10.94 -0.05 15.60
CA THR A 111 12.32 -0.28 15.17
C THR A 111 12.51 -1.50 14.28
N GLN A 112 11.48 -2.32 14.10
CA GLN A 112 11.56 -3.55 13.30
C GLN A 112 10.33 -3.70 12.43
N TYR A 113 10.55 -4.01 11.17
CA TYR A 113 9.53 -4.39 10.20
C TYR A 113 9.96 -5.63 9.43
N ALA A 114 9.06 -6.59 9.32
CA ALA A 114 9.25 -7.77 8.47
C ALA A 114 7.93 -8.19 7.85
N GLU A 115 7.96 -8.54 6.58
CA GLU A 115 6.84 -9.12 5.85
C GLU A 115 7.30 -10.26 4.97
N ARG A 116 6.38 -11.15 4.61
CA ARG A 116 6.60 -12.19 3.61
C ARG A 116 5.42 -12.26 2.65
N GLU A 117 5.67 -12.66 1.42
CA GLU A 117 4.61 -12.91 0.47
C GLU A 117 3.77 -14.12 0.92
N ALA A 118 2.46 -13.91 1.01
CA ALA A 118 1.48 -14.93 1.37
C ALA A 118 0.70 -15.42 0.14
N ALA A 119 0.42 -14.53 -0.82
CA ALA A 119 -0.30 -14.85 -2.04
C ALA A 119 -0.02 -13.82 -3.14
N GLU A 120 -0.26 -14.23 -4.38
CA GLU A 120 -0.25 -13.38 -5.56
C GLU A 120 -1.59 -13.49 -6.30
N ILE A 121 -2.13 -12.37 -6.77
CA ILE A 121 -3.35 -12.31 -7.57
C ILE A 121 -3.00 -11.75 -8.95
N LYS A 122 -2.97 -12.63 -9.96
CA LYS A 122 -2.77 -12.27 -11.37
C LYS A 122 -4.10 -12.16 -12.10
N PRO A 123 -4.23 -11.28 -13.09
CA PRO A 123 -5.48 -11.08 -13.84
C PRO A 123 -5.72 -12.21 -14.87
N THR A 124 -5.64 -13.46 -14.46
CA THR A 124 -5.70 -14.63 -15.36
C THR A 124 -7.10 -15.14 -15.65
N TRP A 125 -8.12 -14.62 -14.95
CA TRP A 125 -9.52 -15.09 -15.10
C TRP A 125 -10.24 -14.56 -16.35
N SER A 126 -9.63 -13.62 -17.08
CA SER A 126 -10.11 -13.19 -18.39
C SER A 126 -8.98 -12.60 -19.24
N PRO A 127 -8.87 -12.97 -20.53
CA PRO A 127 -7.83 -12.43 -21.42
C PRO A 127 -7.99 -10.92 -21.71
N LYS A 128 -9.13 -10.33 -21.35
CA LYS A 128 -9.40 -8.90 -21.50
C LYS A 128 -8.87 -8.07 -20.34
N ILE A 129 -8.60 -8.69 -19.19
CA ILE A 129 -8.08 -8.01 -18.02
C ILE A 129 -6.56 -7.90 -18.16
N LYS A 130 -6.03 -6.70 -17.99
CA LYS A 130 -4.59 -6.42 -18.13
C LYS A 130 -3.92 -6.20 -16.79
N CYS A 131 -4.63 -5.56 -15.85
CA CYS A 131 -4.07 -5.22 -14.55
C CYS A 131 -5.11 -5.41 -13.45
N VAL A 132 -4.61 -5.65 -12.25
CA VAL A 132 -5.31 -5.58 -10.98
C VAL A 132 -4.43 -4.79 -10.03
N HIS A 133 -4.90 -3.69 -9.47
CA HIS A 133 -4.00 -2.83 -8.70
C HIS A 133 -4.53 -2.34 -7.36
N THR A 134 -5.79 -2.61 -7.00
CA THR A 134 -6.25 -2.39 -5.62
C THR A 134 -7.12 -3.53 -5.11
N LEU A 135 -7.03 -3.78 -3.81
CA LEU A 135 -7.89 -4.70 -3.09
C LEU A 135 -8.41 -4.00 -1.84
N SER A 136 -9.72 -4.02 -1.65
CA SER A 136 -10.37 -3.49 -0.47
C SER A 136 -11.36 -4.50 0.09
N GLN A 137 -11.38 -4.65 1.41
CA GLN A 137 -12.26 -5.57 2.11
C GLN A 137 -13.09 -4.84 3.17
N ALA A 138 -14.37 -5.16 3.25
CA ALA A 138 -15.28 -4.69 4.29
C ALA A 138 -16.31 -5.78 4.62
N GLY A 139 -16.21 -6.38 5.82
CA GLY A 139 -16.99 -7.56 6.19
C GLY A 139 -16.73 -8.71 5.21
N ASP A 140 -17.81 -9.27 4.67
CA ASP A 140 -17.73 -10.39 3.70
C ASP A 140 -17.54 -9.94 2.24
N LEU A 141 -17.46 -8.62 2.01
CA LEU A 141 -17.28 -8.06 0.66
C LEU A 141 -15.81 -7.75 0.41
N THR A 142 -15.29 -8.32 -0.69
CA THR A 142 -13.98 -7.95 -1.24
C THR A 142 -14.17 -7.31 -2.62
N ALA A 143 -13.61 -6.13 -2.80
CA ALA A 143 -13.58 -5.41 -4.07
C ALA A 143 -12.16 -5.40 -4.64
N ILE A 144 -12.05 -5.72 -5.93
CA ILE A 144 -10.81 -5.63 -6.70
C ILE A 144 -11.10 -4.76 -7.90
N ASP A 145 -10.27 -3.78 -8.19
CA ASP A 145 -10.36 -3.03 -9.43
C ASP A 145 -9.54 -3.71 -10.54
N ILE A 146 -9.99 -3.50 -11.77
CA ILE A 146 -9.37 -4.10 -12.94
C ILE A 146 -9.26 -3.09 -14.09
N ARG A 147 -8.18 -3.19 -14.87
CA ARG A 147 -8.05 -2.51 -16.15
C ARG A 147 -8.39 -3.48 -17.28
N LEU A 148 -9.33 -3.08 -18.15
CA LEU A 148 -9.76 -3.85 -19.32
C LEU A 148 -9.27 -3.17 -20.61
N ASP A 149 -8.84 -3.99 -21.59
CA ASP A 149 -8.72 -3.53 -22.96
C ASP A 149 -10.12 -3.31 -23.56
N ARG A 150 -10.43 -2.05 -23.87
CA ARG A 150 -11.60 -1.71 -24.66
C ARG A 150 -11.20 -1.63 -26.13
N ARG A 151 -11.77 -2.50 -26.99
CA ARG A 151 -11.72 -2.25 -28.43
C ARG A 151 -12.45 -0.92 -28.70
N LYS A 152 -11.76 0.02 -29.36
CA LYS A 152 -12.47 1.17 -29.95
C LYS A 152 -13.44 0.59 -30.96
N VAL A 153 -14.75 0.77 -30.77
CA VAL A 153 -15.74 0.60 -31.82
C VAL A 153 -15.55 1.83 -32.69
N LEU A 154 -14.99 1.60 -33.89
CA LEU A 154 -14.89 2.61 -34.96
C LEU A 154 -16.28 2.87 -35.55
#